data_d352f883021bad54562c8e87ae50b8cf
#
_entry.id   d352f883021bad54562c8e87ae50b8cf
#
_cell.length_a   1.000
_cell.length_b   1.000
_cell.length_c   1.000
_cell.angle_alpha   90.00
_cell.angle_beta   90.00
_cell.angle_gamma   90.00
#
_symmetry.space_group_name_H-M   'P 1'
#
loop_
_entity.id
_entity.type
_entity.pdbx_description
1 polymer ?
#
loop_
_entity_poly.entity_id
_entity_poly.type
_entity_poly.pdbx_seq_one_letter_code
_entity_poly.pdbx_strand_id
1 'polypeptide(L)'
;MVITNLLLRDLKKNKGTIINISSITAEKTNPHGCAYGATKAGLTSFSHSLFEEARKYGVRVVNLEPDMTDTNLYRNADFTVDENEAARIQPNEVAEAVLYVLGVKEKAL
;
A
#
# COMPACT_ATOMS: atom_id res chain seq x y z
N MET A 1 -0.32 -2.87 11.37
CA MET A 1 -0.66 -1.83 12.38
C MET A 1 0.11 -2.04 13.68
N VAL A 2 0.18 -3.27 14.20
CA VAL A 2 0.96 -3.54 15.40
C VAL A 2 2.44 -3.23 15.17
N ILE A 3 3.01 -3.67 14.04
CA ILE A 3 4.41 -3.41 13.70
C ILE A 3 4.69 -1.90 13.64
N THR A 4 3.81 -1.14 12.98
CA THR A 4 3.94 0.31 12.90
C THR A 4 3.97 0.94 14.28
N ASN A 5 3.07 0.50 15.16
CA ASN A 5 3.01 1.04 16.52
C ASN A 5 4.30 0.77 17.29
N LEU A 6 4.87 -0.42 17.14
CA LEU A 6 6.12 -0.79 17.81
C LEU A 6 7.32 0.01 17.31
N LEU A 7 7.33 0.39 16.03
CA LEU A 7 8.45 1.08 15.40
C LEU A 7 8.28 2.60 15.34
N LEU A 8 7.13 3.12 15.74
CA LEU A 8 6.80 4.53 15.53
C LEU A 8 7.78 5.48 16.23
N ARG A 9 8.24 5.12 17.42
CA ARG A 9 9.22 5.92 18.15
C ARG A 9 10.50 6.09 17.34
N ASP A 10 11.02 4.99 16.79
CA ASP A 10 12.25 5.03 15.98
C ASP A 10 12.04 5.77 14.68
N LEU A 11 10.86 5.60 14.06
CA LEU A 11 10.52 6.33 12.84
C LEU A 11 10.48 7.83 13.08
N LYS A 12 9.90 8.27 14.18
CA LYS A 12 9.86 9.70 14.54
C LYS A 12 11.26 10.25 14.78
N LYS A 13 12.09 9.48 15.49
CA LYS A 13 13.45 9.87 15.80
C LYS A 13 14.30 10.05 14.54
N ASN A 14 14.13 9.17 13.57
CA ASN A 14 14.92 9.14 12.35
C ASN A 14 14.23 9.81 11.16
N LYS A 15 13.04 10.36 11.34
CA LYS A 15 12.23 10.93 10.26
C LYS A 15 12.08 9.93 9.11
N GLY A 16 11.66 8.72 9.48
CA GLY A 16 11.60 7.60 8.56
C GLY A 16 10.43 7.65 7.60
N THR A 17 10.28 6.58 6.85
CA THR A 17 9.23 6.45 5.83
C THR A 17 8.47 5.15 6.05
N ILE A 18 7.15 5.23 5.95
CA ILE A 18 6.26 4.07 5.98
C ILE A 18 5.60 3.99 4.62
N ILE A 19 5.73 2.83 3.97
CA ILE A 19 5.06 2.57 2.69
C ILE A 19 4.15 1.38 2.90
N ASN A 20 2.85 1.60 2.80
CA ASN A 20 1.87 0.54 2.87
C ASN A 20 1.43 0.18 1.46
N ILE A 21 1.39 -1.10 1.16
CA ILE A 21 0.98 -1.59 -0.15
C ILE A 21 -0.42 -2.16 -0.01
N SER A 22 -1.40 -1.36 -0.41
CA SER A 22 -2.80 -1.72 -0.41
C SER A 22 -3.19 -2.29 -1.78
N SER A 23 -4.34 -1.92 -2.29
CA SER A 23 -4.82 -2.36 -3.59
C SER A 23 -5.92 -1.42 -4.05
N ILE A 24 -6.11 -1.31 -5.36
CA ILE A 24 -7.26 -0.60 -5.91
C ILE A 24 -8.58 -1.22 -5.42
N THR A 25 -8.56 -2.49 -5.00
CA THR A 25 -9.73 -3.15 -4.43
C THR A 25 -10.22 -2.48 -3.15
N ALA A 26 -9.39 -1.67 -2.50
CA ALA A 26 -9.80 -0.88 -1.35
C ALA A 26 -10.88 0.15 -1.71
N GLU A 27 -10.93 0.55 -2.96
CA GLU A 27 -11.84 1.60 -3.45
C GLU A 27 -13.04 1.04 -4.24
N LYS A 28 -13.15 -0.29 -4.35
CA LYS A 28 -14.15 -0.94 -5.18
C LYS A 28 -14.92 -2.00 -4.41
N THR A 29 -16.09 -2.39 -4.95
CA THR A 29 -16.79 -3.56 -4.44
C THR A 29 -16.11 -4.82 -4.97
N ASN A 30 -16.04 -5.85 -4.15
CA ASN A 30 -15.31 -7.08 -4.46
C ASN A 30 -16.17 -8.30 -4.15
N PRO A 31 -17.13 -8.68 -5.03
CA PRO A 31 -18.11 -9.74 -4.73
C PRO A 31 -17.50 -11.10 -4.39
N HIS A 32 -16.33 -11.42 -4.95
CA HIS A 32 -15.66 -12.70 -4.69
C HIS A 32 -14.38 -12.54 -3.86
N GLY A 33 -14.11 -11.34 -3.40
CA GLY A 33 -12.92 -11.02 -2.61
C GLY A 33 -13.24 -10.12 -1.44
N CYS A 34 -14.35 -10.38 -0.73
CA CYS A 34 -14.83 -9.50 0.34
C CYS A 34 -13.79 -9.28 1.45
N ALA A 35 -13.20 -10.36 1.94
CA ALA A 35 -12.23 -10.27 3.02
C ALA A 35 -10.96 -9.53 2.58
N TYR A 36 -10.48 -9.83 1.38
CA TYR A 36 -9.31 -9.16 0.83
C TYR A 36 -9.57 -7.66 0.64
N GLY A 37 -10.72 -7.32 0.03
CA GLY A 37 -11.11 -5.93 -0.17
C GLY A 37 -11.25 -5.18 1.15
N ALA A 38 -11.89 -5.79 2.14
CA ALA A 38 -12.06 -5.18 3.46
C ALA A 38 -10.71 -4.95 4.15
N THR A 39 -9.79 -5.92 4.05
CA THR A 39 -8.45 -5.80 4.63
C THR A 39 -7.68 -4.64 3.98
N LYS A 40 -7.71 -4.57 2.65
CA LYS A 40 -7.01 -3.50 1.93
C LYS A 40 -7.65 -2.14 2.16
N ALA A 41 -8.97 -2.08 2.25
CA ALA A 41 -9.67 -0.84 2.59
C ALA A 41 -9.29 -0.38 4.00
N GLY A 42 -9.19 -1.30 4.94
CA GLY A 42 -8.72 -0.99 6.29
C GLY A 42 -7.31 -0.45 6.31
N LEU A 43 -6.41 -1.06 5.53
CA LEU A 43 -5.03 -0.59 5.42
C LEU A 43 -4.96 0.81 4.82
N THR A 44 -5.74 1.08 3.78
CA THR A 44 -5.81 2.40 3.16
C THR A 44 -6.31 3.44 4.15
N SER A 45 -7.38 3.15 4.87
CA SER A 45 -7.92 4.06 5.90
C SER A 45 -6.89 4.32 7.00
N PHE A 46 -6.22 3.26 7.46
CA PHE A 46 -5.15 3.38 8.45
C PHE A 46 -4.03 4.29 7.94
N SER A 47 -3.64 4.13 6.68
CA SER A 47 -2.57 4.93 6.06
C SER A 47 -2.93 6.42 6.02
N HIS A 48 -4.18 6.74 5.67
CA HIS A 48 -4.65 8.12 5.62
C HIS A 48 -4.59 8.78 7.00
N SER A 49 -5.08 8.07 8.02
CA SER A 49 -5.06 8.58 9.39
C SER A 49 -3.63 8.73 9.91
N LEU A 50 -2.81 7.74 9.64
CA LEU A 50 -1.40 7.75 10.07
C LEU A 50 -0.63 8.90 9.41
N PHE A 51 -0.91 9.18 8.13
CA PHE A 51 -0.30 10.31 7.43
C PHE A 51 -0.53 11.62 8.19
N GLU A 52 -1.78 11.86 8.59
CA GLU A 52 -2.12 13.09 9.32
C GLU A 52 -1.44 13.17 10.68
N GLU A 53 -1.33 12.05 11.38
CA GLU A 53 -0.70 12.03 12.70
C GLU A 53 0.82 12.14 12.62
N ALA A 54 1.43 11.48 11.67
CA ALA A 54 2.88 11.33 11.62
C ALA A 54 3.61 12.48 10.93
N ARG A 55 2.93 13.19 10.02
CA ARG A 55 3.58 14.24 9.21
C ARG A 55 4.23 15.34 10.05
N LYS A 56 3.65 15.67 11.18
CA LYS A 56 4.20 16.72 12.05
C LYS A 56 5.52 16.33 12.70
N TYR A 57 5.86 15.05 12.68
CA TYR A 57 7.13 14.53 13.20
C TYR A 57 8.16 14.29 12.10
N GLY A 58 7.83 14.66 10.86
CA GLY A 58 8.71 14.44 9.72
C GLY A 58 8.68 13.00 9.19
N VAL A 59 7.74 12.18 9.64
CA VAL A 59 7.58 10.81 9.15
C VAL A 59 6.71 10.83 7.90
N ARG A 60 7.23 10.25 6.81
CA ARG A 60 6.47 10.12 5.56
C ARG A 60 5.63 8.86 5.60
N VAL A 61 4.37 8.99 5.21
CA VAL A 61 3.47 7.84 5.08
C VAL A 61 2.93 7.84 3.66
N VAL A 62 3.16 6.76 2.95
CA VAL A 62 2.73 6.60 1.56
C VAL A 62 1.89 5.33 1.46
N ASN A 63 0.79 5.41 0.75
CA ASN A 63 -0.07 4.26 0.49
C ASN A 63 -0.08 4.02 -1.02
N LEU A 64 0.38 2.84 -1.44
CA LEU A 64 0.36 2.43 -2.84
C LEU A 64 -0.83 1.50 -3.07
N GLU A 65 -1.58 1.75 -4.12
CA GLU A 65 -2.76 0.97 -4.46
C GLU A 65 -2.63 0.39 -5.88
N PRO A 66 -1.76 -0.63 -6.06
CA PRO A 66 -1.63 -1.23 -7.38
C PRO A 66 -2.90 -1.93 -7.82
N ASP A 67 -3.13 -1.95 -9.13
CA ASP A 67 -4.23 -2.66 -9.76
C ASP A 67 -3.69 -3.96 -10.37
N MET A 68 -4.46 -5.03 -10.26
CA MET A 68 -4.22 -6.30 -10.95
C MET A 68 -2.76 -6.77 -10.94
N THR A 69 -2.12 -6.71 -9.76
CA THR A 69 -0.75 -7.19 -9.62
C THR A 69 -0.67 -8.69 -9.89
N ASP A 70 0.24 -9.08 -10.79
CA ASP A 70 0.42 -10.48 -11.19
C ASP A 70 1.25 -11.22 -10.14
N THR A 71 0.56 -11.78 -9.15
CA THR A 71 1.16 -12.53 -8.06
C THR A 71 0.38 -13.82 -7.85
N ASN A 72 0.82 -14.64 -6.90
CA ASN A 72 0.10 -15.83 -6.50
C ASN A 72 -1.10 -15.53 -5.57
N LEU A 73 -1.34 -14.26 -5.28
CA LEU A 73 -2.39 -13.84 -4.35
C LEU A 73 -3.78 -14.33 -4.75
N TYR A 74 -4.07 -14.32 -6.05
CA TYR A 74 -5.39 -14.69 -6.55
C TYR A 74 -5.61 -16.18 -6.74
N ARG A 75 -4.63 -17.01 -6.42
CA ARG A 75 -4.70 -18.46 -6.61
C ARG A 75 -5.91 -19.09 -5.90
N ASN A 76 -6.23 -18.60 -4.72
CA ASN A 76 -7.30 -19.14 -3.88
C ASN A 76 -8.56 -18.28 -3.88
N ALA A 77 -8.65 -17.30 -4.77
CA ALA A 77 -9.80 -16.41 -4.85
C ALA A 77 -10.81 -16.95 -5.88
N ASP A 78 -12.07 -16.59 -5.71
CA ASP A 78 -13.14 -16.98 -6.64
C ASP A 78 -13.22 -16.10 -7.88
N PHE A 79 -12.17 -15.36 -8.15
CA PHE A 79 -12.07 -14.52 -9.34
C PHE A 79 -10.75 -14.79 -10.03
N THR A 80 -10.69 -14.48 -11.32
CA THR A 80 -9.48 -14.66 -12.12
C THR A 80 -8.81 -13.32 -12.36
N VAL A 81 -7.48 -13.38 -12.51
CA VAL A 81 -6.71 -12.20 -12.94
C VAL A 81 -6.95 -12.03 -14.43
N ASP A 82 -7.09 -10.79 -14.88
CA ASP A 82 -7.20 -10.47 -16.30
C ASP A 82 -5.98 -11.02 -17.04
N GLU A 83 -6.22 -11.81 -18.09
CA GLU A 83 -5.15 -12.40 -18.89
C GLU A 83 -4.48 -11.40 -19.82
N ASN A 84 -5.07 -10.23 -20.02
CA ASN A 84 -4.46 -9.18 -20.82
C ASN A 84 -3.28 -8.57 -20.04
N GLU A 85 -2.06 -8.88 -20.46
CA GLU A 85 -0.86 -8.41 -19.79
C GLU A 85 -0.77 -6.88 -19.68
N ALA A 86 -1.35 -6.16 -20.64
CA ALA A 86 -1.35 -4.69 -20.60
C ALA A 86 -2.19 -4.15 -19.45
N ALA A 87 -3.13 -4.93 -18.91
CA ALA A 87 -3.99 -4.53 -17.80
C ALA A 87 -3.46 -4.99 -16.45
N ARG A 88 -2.34 -5.71 -16.43
CA ARG A 88 -1.75 -6.25 -15.20
C ARG A 88 -0.47 -5.52 -14.84
N ILE A 89 -0.31 -5.24 -13.55
CA ILE A 89 0.93 -4.67 -13.02
C ILE A 89 1.78 -5.81 -12.51
N GLN A 90 3.01 -5.87 -12.97
CA GLN A 90 3.95 -6.89 -12.54
C GLN A 90 4.53 -6.56 -11.16
N PRO A 91 4.91 -7.56 -10.36
CA PRO A 91 5.50 -7.30 -9.04
C PRO A 91 6.74 -6.40 -9.08
N ASN A 92 7.57 -6.51 -10.10
CA ASN A 92 8.74 -5.65 -10.24
C ASN A 92 8.37 -4.19 -10.48
N GLU A 93 7.23 -3.92 -11.09
CA GLU A 93 6.75 -2.56 -11.28
C GLU A 93 6.33 -1.93 -9.94
N VAL A 94 5.74 -2.72 -9.06
CA VAL A 94 5.42 -2.28 -7.70
C VAL A 94 6.70 -1.97 -6.94
N ALA A 95 7.70 -2.84 -7.07
CA ALA A 95 9.00 -2.62 -6.43
C ALA A 95 9.68 -1.34 -6.95
N GLU A 96 9.58 -1.06 -8.26
CA GLU A 96 10.09 0.17 -8.84
C GLU A 96 9.39 1.40 -8.27
N ALA A 97 8.08 1.31 -8.06
CA ALA A 97 7.32 2.39 -7.45
C ALA A 97 7.81 2.67 -6.03
N VAL A 98 8.09 1.62 -5.26
CA VAL A 98 8.64 1.75 -3.90
C VAL A 98 10.00 2.45 -3.96
N LEU A 99 10.87 2.05 -4.88
CA LEU A 99 12.18 2.66 -5.05
C LEU A 99 12.06 4.14 -5.43
N TYR A 100 11.12 4.46 -6.31
CA TYR A 100 10.87 5.86 -6.69
C TYR A 100 10.47 6.69 -5.47
N VAL A 101 9.53 6.19 -4.67
CA VAL A 101 9.06 6.88 -3.47
C VAL A 101 10.22 7.14 -2.50
N LEU A 102 11.08 6.15 -2.30
CA LEU A 102 12.23 6.28 -1.41
C LEU A 102 13.23 7.32 -1.91
N GLY A 103 13.29 7.55 -3.22
CA GLY A 103 14.18 8.55 -3.81
C GLY A 103 13.64 9.96 -3.83
N VAL A 104 12.36 10.17 -3.54
CA VAL A 104 11.74 11.49 -3.56
C VAL A 104 12.13 12.26 -2.30
N LYS A 105 12.54 13.51 -2.48
CA LYS A 105 12.90 14.37 -1.37
C LYS A 105 11.66 14.70 -0.53
N GLU A 106 11.87 14.83 0.76
CA GLU A 106 10.83 15.07 1.75
C GLU A 106 9.87 16.20 1.37
N LYS A 107 10.41 17.32 0.93
CA LYS A 107 9.60 18.50 0.59
C LYS A 107 8.73 18.32 -0.66
N ALA A 108 8.91 17.25 -1.39
CA ALA A 108 8.14 16.97 -2.61
C ALA A 108 6.84 16.20 -2.31
N LEU A 109 6.59 15.85 -1.07
CA LEU A 109 5.39 15.08 -0.69
C LEU A 109 4.38 15.97 0.07
#